data_6640b14a666099d6078e5eddd4402366
#
_entry.id   6640b14a666099d6078e5eddd4402366
#
_cell.length_a   1.000
_cell.length_b   1.000
_cell.length_c   1.000
_cell.angle_alpha   90.00
_cell.angle_beta   90.00
_cell.angle_gamma   90.00
#
_symmetry.space_group_name_H-M   'P 1'
#
loop_
_entity.id
_entity.type
_entity.pdbx_description
1 polymer ?
#
loop_
_entity_poly.entity_id
_entity_poly.type
_entity_poly.pdbx_seq_one_letter_code
_entity_poly.pdbx_strand_id
1 'polypeptide(L)'
;FYNLSYLLKNRQEDTSLKRETVIVLDFGGQYNQLIARRVRECNVYCEIYSYKTDIEKIKEIQPKGIIFTGPNSVYLQDSPTYTKEIFELGIPVLGICYGSQLMMHLLGGKVEKAPVREYGKIEVTVDQNSKLFQNVSEKTICWMSHNDYISQIAPGFRICAHTPDCPVAAVEYPEKNLYATQFHPEVLHT
;
A
#
# COMPACT_ATOMS: atom_id res chain seq x y z
N PHE A 1 33.39 25.19 -22.90
CA PHE A 1 33.88 24.01 -22.16
C PHE A 1 34.12 24.30 -20.66
N TYR A 2 34.50 25.52 -20.28
CA TYR A 2 34.72 25.88 -18.86
C TYR A 2 33.43 25.95 -18.02
N ASN A 3 32.28 26.21 -18.66
CA ASN A 3 30.99 26.29 -17.95
C ASN A 3 30.40 24.91 -17.55
N LEU A 4 30.74 23.86 -18.26
CA LEU A 4 30.17 22.52 -17.99
C LEU A 4 30.84 21.86 -16.78
N SER A 5 32.15 22.07 -16.60
CA SER A 5 32.89 21.54 -15.45
C SER A 5 32.50 22.27 -14.14
N TYR A 6 32.16 23.56 -14.21
CA TYR A 6 31.68 24.33 -13.08
C TYR A 6 30.26 23.89 -12.66
N LEU A 7 29.39 23.63 -13.64
CA LEU A 7 28.06 23.12 -13.40
C LEU A 7 28.06 21.67 -12.86
N LEU A 8 29.03 20.86 -13.30
CA LEU A 8 29.19 19.50 -12.80
C LEU A 8 29.81 19.46 -11.39
N LYS A 9 30.75 20.39 -11.08
CA LYS A 9 31.28 20.52 -9.70
C LYS A 9 30.21 20.98 -8.72
N ASN A 10 29.38 21.94 -9.10
CA ASN A 10 28.30 22.44 -8.25
C ASN A 10 27.15 21.41 -8.10
N ARG A 11 27.03 20.41 -9.00
CA ARG A 11 26.13 19.26 -8.81
C ARG A 11 26.65 18.23 -7.80
N GLN A 12 27.96 18.21 -7.52
CA GLN A 12 28.54 17.31 -6.52
C GLN A 12 28.47 17.84 -5.08
N GLU A 13 28.20 19.13 -4.88
CA GLU A 13 28.10 19.73 -3.54
C GLU A 13 26.67 19.86 -3.02
N ASP A 14 25.64 19.62 -3.85
CA ASP A 14 24.23 19.61 -3.43
C ASP A 14 23.70 18.17 -3.24
N THR A 15 24.48 17.33 -2.55
CA THR A 15 24.07 15.99 -2.11
C THR A 15 23.13 16.02 -0.91
N SER A 16 22.59 17.18 -0.52
CA SER A 16 21.65 17.33 0.58
C SER A 16 20.18 17.26 0.15
N LEU A 17 19.85 17.23 -1.13
CA LEU A 17 18.50 16.95 -1.60
C LEU A 17 18.21 15.47 -1.35
N LYS A 18 17.71 15.18 -0.16
CA LYS A 18 17.22 13.85 0.20
C LYS A 18 16.18 13.44 -0.82
N ARG A 19 16.49 12.40 -1.60
CA ARG A 19 15.61 11.93 -2.68
C ARG A 19 14.27 11.53 -2.08
N GLU A 20 13.19 12.08 -2.61
CA GLU A 20 11.83 11.69 -2.20
C GLU A 20 11.63 10.21 -2.53
N THR A 21 11.36 9.41 -1.51
CA THR A 21 11.33 7.95 -1.59
C THR A 21 10.00 7.41 -1.13
N VAL A 22 9.42 6.50 -1.91
CA VAL A 22 8.36 5.60 -1.44
C VAL A 22 9.01 4.27 -1.09
N ILE A 23 8.67 3.70 0.04
CA ILE A 23 9.14 2.37 0.43
C ILE A 23 8.02 1.33 0.31
N VAL A 24 8.39 0.15 -0.15
CA VAL A 24 7.56 -1.06 -0.08
C VAL A 24 8.06 -1.89 1.08
N LEU A 25 7.21 -2.14 2.06
CA LEU A 25 7.50 -3.03 3.17
C LEU A 25 7.02 -4.44 2.81
N ASP A 26 7.98 -5.32 2.59
CA ASP A 26 7.76 -6.69 2.10
C ASP A 26 7.54 -7.66 3.26
N PHE A 27 6.33 -8.18 3.36
CA PHE A 27 5.95 -9.23 4.32
C PHE A 27 6.03 -10.65 3.72
N GLY A 28 6.64 -10.83 2.54
CA GLY A 28 6.76 -12.11 1.85
C GLY A 28 5.82 -12.26 0.66
N GLY A 29 5.36 -11.17 0.07
CA GLY A 29 4.47 -11.17 -1.09
C GLY A 29 5.16 -11.51 -2.41
N GLN A 30 4.39 -11.95 -3.41
CA GLN A 30 4.89 -12.31 -4.73
C GLN A 30 5.08 -11.10 -5.66
N TYR A 31 4.37 -9.99 -5.42
CA TYR A 31 4.29 -8.85 -6.35
C TYR A 31 5.09 -7.62 -5.91
N ASN A 32 5.99 -7.76 -4.93
CA ASN A 32 6.77 -6.64 -4.39
C ASN A 32 7.55 -5.88 -5.46
N GLN A 33 8.23 -6.60 -6.35
CA GLN A 33 9.00 -6.01 -7.45
C GLN A 33 8.09 -5.31 -8.46
N LEU A 34 6.91 -5.88 -8.74
CA LEU A 34 5.93 -5.29 -9.63
C LEU A 34 5.37 -3.98 -9.04
N ILE A 35 5.07 -3.97 -7.74
CA ILE A 35 4.63 -2.75 -7.03
C ILE A 35 5.69 -1.67 -7.12
N ALA A 36 6.95 -1.99 -6.80
CA ALA A 36 8.06 -1.04 -6.89
C ALA A 36 8.25 -0.51 -8.32
N ARG A 37 8.10 -1.37 -9.33
CA ARG A 37 8.14 -0.98 -10.73
C ARG A 37 7.03 0.01 -11.07
N ARG A 38 5.78 -0.24 -10.65
CA ARG A 38 4.66 0.68 -10.88
C ARG A 38 4.88 2.05 -10.24
N VAL A 39 5.42 2.09 -9.03
CA VAL A 39 5.79 3.35 -8.39
C VAL A 39 6.84 4.10 -9.20
N ARG A 40 7.87 3.40 -9.68
CA ARG A 40 8.94 4.01 -10.51
C ARG A 40 8.43 4.48 -11.87
N GLU A 41 7.46 3.81 -12.46
CA GLU A 41 6.77 4.25 -13.69
C GLU A 41 6.03 5.58 -13.50
N CYS A 42 5.67 5.93 -12.27
CA CYS A 42 5.13 7.24 -11.89
C CYS A 42 6.22 8.30 -11.63
N ASN A 43 7.48 8.05 -12.01
CA ASN A 43 8.64 8.91 -11.75
C ASN A 43 8.93 9.14 -10.26
N VAL A 44 8.58 8.20 -9.41
CA VAL A 44 8.84 8.22 -7.98
C VAL A 44 9.90 7.18 -7.63
N TYR A 45 10.92 7.59 -6.87
CA TYR A 45 11.94 6.65 -6.40
C TYR A 45 11.33 5.68 -5.39
N CYS A 46 11.61 4.39 -5.54
CA CYS A 46 11.03 3.34 -4.72
C CYS A 46 12.07 2.30 -4.32
N GLU A 47 12.10 1.96 -3.04
CA GLU A 47 12.92 0.92 -2.47
C GLU A 47 12.05 -0.12 -1.75
N ILE A 48 12.53 -1.37 -1.72
CA ILE A 48 11.88 -2.47 -1.02
C ILE A 48 12.69 -2.78 0.23
N TYR A 49 12.00 -2.80 1.38
CA TYR A 49 12.56 -3.18 2.67
C TYR A 49 11.83 -4.39 3.23
N SER A 50 12.55 -5.27 3.92
CA SER A 50 11.93 -6.37 4.67
C SER A 50 11.05 -5.84 5.81
N TYR A 51 9.97 -6.55 6.11
CA TYR A 51 9.13 -6.28 7.29
C TYR A 51 9.89 -6.39 8.62
N LYS A 52 11.10 -6.97 8.61
CA LYS A 52 11.99 -7.03 9.78
C LYS A 52 12.78 -5.74 9.98
N THR A 53 12.65 -4.78 9.07
CA THR A 53 13.33 -3.49 9.21
C THR A 53 12.78 -2.73 10.41
N ASP A 54 13.68 -2.25 11.26
CA ASP A 54 13.32 -1.49 12.46
C ASP A 54 12.60 -0.18 12.06
N ILE A 55 11.59 0.20 12.83
CA ILE A 55 10.84 1.44 12.58
C ILE A 55 11.71 2.69 12.68
N GLU A 56 12.75 2.66 13.51
CA GLU A 56 13.71 3.78 13.61
C GLU A 56 14.46 3.99 12.29
N LYS A 57 14.75 2.91 11.56
CA LYS A 57 15.34 3.02 10.21
C LYS A 57 14.36 3.69 9.23
N ILE A 58 13.09 3.34 9.31
CA ILE A 58 12.05 3.97 8.46
C ILE A 58 11.91 5.45 8.80
N LYS A 59 11.92 5.81 10.08
CA LYS A 59 11.91 7.22 10.52
C LYS A 59 13.12 7.99 9.98
N GLU A 60 14.30 7.37 9.99
CA GLU A 60 15.55 7.96 9.46
C GLU A 60 15.47 8.22 7.95
N ILE A 61 14.90 7.28 7.18
CA ILE A 61 14.70 7.42 5.74
C ILE A 61 13.75 8.57 5.42
N GLN A 62 12.75 8.85 6.27
CA GLN A 62 11.69 9.83 6.06
C GLN A 62 10.99 9.64 4.70
N PRO A 63 10.40 8.46 4.44
CA PRO A 63 9.74 8.22 3.17
C PRO A 63 8.52 9.13 2.98
N LYS A 64 8.18 9.41 1.73
CA LYS A 64 6.98 10.18 1.36
C LYS A 64 5.72 9.31 1.29
N GLY A 65 5.89 8.01 1.28
CA GLY A 65 4.82 7.02 1.33
C GLY A 65 5.36 5.64 1.65
N ILE A 66 4.49 4.81 2.20
CA ILE A 66 4.79 3.42 2.56
C ILE A 66 3.72 2.53 1.97
N ILE A 67 4.13 1.43 1.32
CA ILE A 67 3.22 0.43 0.77
C ILE A 67 3.45 -0.88 1.52
N PHE A 68 2.39 -1.45 2.07
CA PHE A 68 2.40 -2.77 2.70
C PHE A 68 1.94 -3.83 1.71
N THR A 69 2.68 -4.90 1.60
CA THR A 69 2.34 -6.05 0.77
C THR A 69 2.86 -7.34 1.42
N GLY A 70 2.20 -8.46 1.17
CA GLY A 70 2.61 -9.69 1.84
C GLY A 70 1.87 -10.94 1.40
N PRO A 71 2.06 -12.04 2.15
CA PRO A 71 1.49 -13.35 1.87
C PRO A 71 0.00 -13.43 2.28
N ASN A 72 -0.50 -14.61 2.55
CA ASN A 72 -1.88 -14.85 3.00
C ASN A 72 -1.97 -14.97 4.53
N SER A 73 -3.17 -14.62 5.09
CA SER A 73 -3.58 -14.90 6.47
C SER A 73 -2.82 -14.13 7.57
N VAL A 74 -3.35 -12.97 7.94
CA VAL A 74 -2.79 -12.08 8.99
C VAL A 74 -3.02 -12.56 10.42
N TYR A 75 -3.97 -13.46 10.64
CA TYR A 75 -4.42 -13.89 11.97
C TYR A 75 -3.75 -15.17 12.46
N LEU A 76 -2.87 -15.78 11.68
CA LEU A 76 -2.08 -16.91 12.14
C LEU A 76 -0.98 -16.45 13.10
N GLN A 77 -0.66 -17.27 14.09
CA GLN A 77 0.30 -16.94 15.14
C GLN A 77 1.69 -16.56 14.60
N ASP A 78 2.11 -17.19 13.49
CA ASP A 78 3.40 -16.96 12.86
C ASP A 78 3.34 -16.00 11.66
N SER A 79 2.20 -15.32 11.46
CA SER A 79 2.07 -14.37 10.35
C SER A 79 3.01 -13.18 10.52
N PRO A 80 3.68 -12.73 9.44
CA PRO A 80 4.49 -11.53 9.47
C PRO A 80 3.66 -10.34 9.94
N THR A 81 4.20 -9.53 10.84
CA THR A 81 3.52 -8.36 11.37
C THR A 81 4.48 -7.19 11.50
N TYR A 82 3.94 -6.03 11.87
CA TYR A 82 4.72 -4.82 12.13
C TYR A 82 4.13 -4.04 13.29
N THR A 83 4.89 -3.09 13.82
CA THR A 83 4.39 -2.20 14.88
C THR A 83 3.36 -1.23 14.31
N LYS A 84 2.23 -1.07 15.01
CA LYS A 84 1.18 -0.12 14.62
C LYS A 84 1.61 1.35 14.74
N GLU A 85 2.74 1.65 15.38
CA GLU A 85 3.34 2.98 15.41
C GLU A 85 3.58 3.54 14.00
N ILE A 86 3.81 2.66 13.00
CA ILE A 86 4.00 3.06 11.59
C ILE A 86 2.81 3.88 11.05
N PHE A 87 1.60 3.65 11.54
CA PHE A 87 0.40 4.37 11.14
C PHE A 87 0.22 5.71 11.85
N GLU A 88 1.04 6.00 12.86
CA GLU A 88 1.02 7.23 13.66
C GLU A 88 2.07 8.24 13.22
N LEU A 89 2.96 7.88 12.28
CA LEU A 89 4.03 8.75 11.79
C LEU A 89 3.55 9.90 10.90
N GLY A 90 2.27 9.90 10.49
CA GLY A 90 1.72 10.88 9.55
C GLY A 90 2.16 10.67 8.09
N ILE A 91 2.95 9.65 7.81
CA ILE A 91 3.37 9.26 6.47
C ILE A 91 2.21 8.50 5.80
N PRO A 92 1.83 8.83 4.55
CA PRO A 92 0.81 8.07 3.85
C PRO A 92 1.16 6.58 3.74
N VAL A 93 0.22 5.71 4.11
CA VAL A 93 0.36 4.25 4.03
C VAL A 93 -0.72 3.68 3.13
N LEU A 94 -0.33 2.86 2.17
CA LEU A 94 -1.21 2.06 1.32
C LEU A 94 -1.00 0.58 1.64
N GLY A 95 -2.04 -0.10 2.15
CA GLY A 95 -2.06 -1.55 2.28
C GLY A 95 -2.63 -2.20 1.03
N ILE A 96 -1.94 -3.20 0.47
CA ILE A 96 -2.39 -3.96 -0.70
C ILE A 96 -2.59 -5.42 -0.29
N CYS A 97 -3.78 -5.96 -0.52
CA CYS A 97 -4.16 -7.35 -0.23
C CYS A 97 -3.86 -7.71 1.24
N TYR A 98 -2.82 -8.50 1.49
CA TYR A 98 -2.34 -8.77 2.85
C TYR A 98 -2.11 -7.49 3.66
N GLY A 99 -1.53 -6.47 3.04
CA GLY A 99 -1.27 -5.18 3.69
C GLY A 99 -2.55 -4.47 4.15
N SER A 100 -3.65 -4.60 3.40
CA SER A 100 -4.95 -4.07 3.81
C SER A 100 -5.51 -4.80 5.03
N GLN A 101 -5.40 -6.12 5.02
CA GLN A 101 -5.85 -6.98 6.12
C GLN A 101 -5.01 -6.75 7.38
N LEU A 102 -3.68 -6.63 7.24
CA LEU A 102 -2.80 -6.32 8.36
C LEU A 102 -3.11 -4.95 8.98
N MET A 103 -3.33 -3.93 8.16
CA MET A 103 -3.72 -2.60 8.63
C MET A 103 -5.02 -2.65 9.44
N MET A 104 -6.04 -3.33 8.93
CA MET A 104 -7.30 -3.49 9.65
C MET A 104 -7.12 -4.28 10.95
N HIS A 105 -6.41 -5.40 10.90
CA HIS A 105 -6.13 -6.22 12.07
C HIS A 105 -5.41 -5.46 13.18
N LEU A 106 -4.36 -4.70 12.84
CA LEU A 106 -3.58 -3.92 13.81
C LEU A 106 -4.34 -2.72 14.40
N LEU A 107 -5.29 -2.17 13.65
CA LEU A 107 -6.03 -0.96 14.07
C LEU A 107 -7.42 -1.25 14.66
N GLY A 108 -7.73 -2.52 14.93
CA GLY A 108 -8.93 -2.91 15.67
C GLY A 108 -10.09 -3.40 14.81
N GLY A 109 -9.86 -3.65 13.52
CA GLY A 109 -10.79 -4.37 12.64
C GLY A 109 -10.67 -5.88 12.79
N LYS A 110 -11.43 -6.61 11.97
CA LYS A 110 -11.41 -8.08 11.93
C LYS A 110 -11.18 -8.60 10.52
N VAL A 111 -10.38 -9.65 10.43
CA VAL A 111 -10.13 -10.41 9.20
C VAL A 111 -10.52 -11.85 9.45
N GLU A 112 -11.30 -12.43 8.55
CA GLU A 112 -11.83 -13.78 8.65
C GLU A 112 -11.72 -14.49 7.30
N LYS A 113 -11.88 -15.81 7.33
CA LYS A 113 -11.93 -16.60 6.11
C LYS A 113 -13.16 -16.23 5.29
N ALA A 114 -12.97 -15.90 4.03
CA ALA A 114 -14.08 -15.50 3.17
C ALA A 114 -15.04 -16.67 2.89
N PRO A 115 -16.36 -16.44 2.94
CA PRO A 115 -17.33 -17.44 2.52
C PRO A 115 -17.23 -17.74 1.02
N VAL A 116 -16.90 -16.72 0.23
CA VAL A 116 -16.61 -16.83 -1.22
C VAL A 116 -15.22 -16.27 -1.47
N ARG A 117 -14.41 -17.05 -2.15
CA ARG A 117 -13.05 -16.63 -2.55
C ARG A 117 -13.10 -15.94 -3.89
N GLU A 118 -12.37 -14.87 -4.04
CA GLU A 118 -12.28 -14.17 -5.31
C GLU A 118 -10.88 -14.29 -5.91
N TYR A 119 -10.82 -14.74 -7.16
CA TYR A 119 -9.60 -14.87 -7.94
C TYR A 119 -9.79 -14.39 -9.36
N GLY A 120 -8.84 -13.61 -9.87
CA GLY A 120 -8.84 -13.11 -11.23
C GLY A 120 -9.52 -11.77 -11.37
N LYS A 121 -10.09 -11.55 -12.56
CA LYS A 121 -10.75 -10.27 -12.93
C LYS A 121 -12.14 -10.20 -12.32
N ILE A 122 -12.36 -9.23 -11.47
CA ILE A 122 -13.64 -8.98 -10.79
C ILE A 122 -14.05 -7.53 -11.03
N GLU A 123 -15.32 -7.29 -11.31
CA GLU A 123 -15.87 -5.93 -11.34
C GLU A 123 -15.97 -5.38 -9.92
N VAL A 124 -15.38 -4.22 -9.69
CA VAL A 124 -15.44 -3.50 -8.43
C VAL A 124 -16.18 -2.18 -8.62
N THR A 125 -17.03 -1.86 -7.66
CA THR A 125 -17.68 -0.55 -7.57
C THR A 125 -16.90 0.32 -6.60
N VAL A 126 -16.51 1.52 -7.04
CA VAL A 126 -15.70 2.45 -6.27
C VAL A 126 -16.45 3.76 -5.99
N ASP A 127 -16.18 4.34 -4.83
CA ASP A 127 -16.64 5.69 -4.51
C ASP A 127 -15.69 6.72 -5.14
N GLN A 128 -16.16 7.43 -6.14
CA GLN A 128 -15.38 8.45 -6.86
C GLN A 128 -15.01 9.67 -6.01
N ASN A 129 -15.62 9.84 -4.83
CA ASN A 129 -15.24 10.88 -3.87
C ASN A 129 -14.02 10.47 -3.04
N SER A 130 -13.60 9.21 -3.09
CA SER A 130 -12.38 8.74 -2.46
C SER A 130 -11.13 9.31 -3.12
N LYS A 131 -10.14 9.67 -2.33
CA LYS A 131 -8.83 10.09 -2.85
C LYS A 131 -8.13 8.99 -3.67
N LEU A 132 -8.38 7.71 -3.36
CA LEU A 132 -7.83 6.58 -4.11
C LEU A 132 -8.37 6.49 -5.53
N PHE A 133 -9.62 6.89 -5.75
CA PHE A 133 -10.37 6.62 -6.97
C PHE A 133 -10.70 7.86 -7.80
N GLN A 134 -9.98 8.95 -7.57
CA GLN A 134 -10.08 10.13 -8.42
C GLN A 134 -9.76 9.76 -9.88
N ASN A 135 -10.65 10.13 -10.79
CA ASN A 135 -10.55 9.82 -12.23
C ASN A 135 -10.69 8.33 -12.58
N VAL A 136 -11.15 7.51 -11.66
CA VAL A 136 -11.51 6.12 -11.89
C VAL A 136 -13.02 6.03 -12.14
N SER A 137 -13.45 5.23 -13.13
CA SER A 137 -14.87 4.98 -13.37
C SER A 137 -15.51 4.30 -12.17
N GLU A 138 -16.78 4.64 -11.86
CA GLU A 138 -17.52 4.06 -10.73
C GLU A 138 -17.47 2.53 -10.72
N LYS A 139 -17.55 1.92 -11.91
CA LYS A 139 -17.34 0.49 -12.12
C LYS A 139 -16.07 0.27 -12.94
N THR A 140 -15.21 -0.55 -12.43
CA THR A 140 -13.95 -0.91 -13.09
C THR A 140 -13.60 -2.37 -12.81
N ILE A 141 -12.61 -2.89 -13.52
CA ILE A 141 -12.12 -4.26 -13.30
C ILE A 141 -10.90 -4.21 -12.39
N CYS A 142 -10.85 -5.07 -11.40
CA CYS A 142 -9.68 -5.25 -10.56
C CYS A 142 -9.24 -6.73 -10.53
N TRP A 143 -8.00 -6.95 -10.12
CA TRP A 143 -7.45 -8.29 -9.91
C TRP A 143 -7.57 -8.68 -8.44
N MET A 144 -8.41 -9.67 -8.15
CA MET A 144 -8.56 -10.26 -6.83
C MET A 144 -7.72 -11.53 -6.71
N SER A 145 -7.15 -11.74 -5.53
CA SER A 145 -6.43 -12.97 -5.18
C SER A 145 -6.42 -13.10 -3.65
N HIS A 146 -7.56 -13.50 -3.07
CA HIS A 146 -7.67 -13.62 -1.63
C HIS A 146 -8.59 -14.77 -1.17
N ASN A 147 -8.21 -15.36 -0.04
CA ASN A 147 -8.98 -16.37 0.70
C ASN A 147 -9.68 -15.79 1.93
N ASP A 148 -9.12 -14.71 2.46
CA ASP A 148 -9.58 -14.03 3.64
C ASP A 148 -10.14 -12.66 3.27
N TYR A 149 -11.00 -12.11 4.10
CA TYR A 149 -11.62 -10.82 3.87
C TYR A 149 -11.70 -10.00 5.16
N ILE A 150 -11.83 -8.71 5.02
CA ILE A 150 -12.08 -7.81 6.13
C ILE A 150 -13.57 -7.89 6.47
N SER A 151 -13.91 -8.53 7.59
CA SER A 151 -15.28 -8.67 8.05
C SER A 151 -15.76 -7.47 8.87
N GLN A 152 -14.82 -6.75 9.46
CA GLN A 152 -15.09 -5.53 10.20
C GLN A 152 -13.96 -4.52 9.99
N ILE A 153 -14.31 -3.32 9.53
CA ILE A 153 -13.32 -2.25 9.36
C ILE A 153 -12.88 -1.69 10.70
N ALA A 154 -11.65 -1.19 10.76
CA ALA A 154 -11.11 -0.51 11.92
C ALA A 154 -11.82 0.82 12.18
N PRO A 155 -11.90 1.29 13.45
CA PRO A 155 -12.50 2.59 13.78
C PRO A 155 -11.87 3.74 12.99
N GLY A 156 -12.71 4.66 12.52
CA GLY A 156 -12.33 5.85 11.77
C GLY A 156 -12.18 5.65 10.26
N PHE A 157 -12.11 4.41 9.80
CA PHE A 157 -12.10 4.08 8.37
C PHE A 157 -13.49 4.13 7.77
N ARG A 158 -13.56 4.38 6.46
CA ARG A 158 -14.75 4.20 5.65
C ARG A 158 -14.48 3.26 4.48
N ILE A 159 -15.49 2.52 4.07
CA ILE A 159 -15.43 1.68 2.87
C ILE A 159 -15.56 2.58 1.65
N CYS A 160 -14.66 2.43 0.68
CA CYS A 160 -14.68 3.20 -0.56
C CYS A 160 -14.68 2.33 -1.82
N ALA A 161 -14.70 1.01 -1.69
CA ALA A 161 -14.96 0.09 -2.79
C ALA A 161 -15.52 -1.25 -2.28
N HIS A 162 -16.32 -1.90 -3.12
CA HIS A 162 -16.88 -3.23 -2.84
C HIS A 162 -17.10 -4.03 -4.14
N THR A 163 -17.17 -5.34 -4.00
CA THR A 163 -17.65 -6.27 -5.02
C THR A 163 -18.92 -6.98 -4.50
N PRO A 164 -19.64 -7.76 -5.33
CA PRO A 164 -20.76 -8.55 -4.84
C PRO A 164 -20.41 -9.51 -3.68
N ASP A 165 -19.21 -10.08 -3.69
CA ASP A 165 -18.76 -11.09 -2.71
C ASP A 165 -17.75 -10.54 -1.69
N CYS A 166 -17.20 -9.35 -1.91
CA CYS A 166 -16.26 -8.68 -1.01
C CYS A 166 -16.80 -7.29 -0.60
N PRO A 167 -17.47 -7.18 0.55
CA PRO A 167 -18.05 -5.92 1.01
C PRO A 167 -17.02 -4.83 1.27
N VAL A 168 -15.77 -5.21 1.57
CA VAL A 168 -14.68 -4.31 1.88
C VAL A 168 -13.53 -4.54 0.88
N ALA A 169 -13.69 -4.02 -0.33
CA ALA A 169 -12.66 -4.09 -1.36
C ALA A 169 -11.61 -2.96 -1.25
N ALA A 170 -11.98 -1.83 -0.68
CA ALA A 170 -11.06 -0.77 -0.30
C ALA A 170 -11.62 0.05 0.87
N VAL A 171 -10.71 0.59 1.66
CA VAL A 171 -11.01 1.48 2.79
C VAL A 171 -10.05 2.66 2.82
N GLU A 172 -10.48 3.73 3.43
CA GLU A 172 -9.64 4.91 3.64
C GLU A 172 -9.91 5.58 4.98
N TYR A 173 -8.88 6.21 5.53
CA TYR A 173 -8.94 7.15 6.64
C TYR A 173 -8.09 8.38 6.25
N PRO A 174 -8.65 9.31 5.44
CA PRO A 174 -7.88 10.40 4.84
C PRO A 174 -7.22 11.33 5.86
N GLU A 175 -7.85 11.54 7.02
CA GLU A 175 -7.34 12.40 8.10
C GLU A 175 -6.02 11.88 8.67
N LYS A 176 -5.79 10.56 8.57
CA LYS A 176 -4.54 9.90 8.98
C LYS A 176 -3.67 9.47 7.82
N ASN A 177 -4.03 9.80 6.59
CA ASN A 177 -3.33 9.36 5.37
C ASN A 177 -3.20 7.84 5.25
N LEU A 178 -4.25 7.09 5.65
CA LEU A 178 -4.27 5.64 5.59
C LEU A 178 -5.25 5.17 4.51
N TYR A 179 -4.78 4.27 3.66
CA TYR A 179 -5.52 3.73 2.51
C TYR A 179 -5.23 2.25 2.36
N ALA A 180 -6.21 1.49 1.89
CA ALA A 180 -6.03 0.05 1.68
C ALA A 180 -6.93 -0.48 0.58
N THR A 181 -6.40 -1.45 -0.20
CA THR A 181 -7.16 -2.19 -1.21
C THR A 181 -7.00 -3.69 -0.99
N GLN A 182 -8.08 -4.45 -1.13
CA GLN A 182 -8.02 -5.91 -1.13
C GLN A 182 -7.49 -6.43 -2.46
N PHE A 183 -7.77 -5.75 -3.55
CA PHE A 183 -7.28 -6.08 -4.89
C PHE A 183 -5.85 -5.58 -5.12
N HIS A 184 -5.25 -6.09 -6.19
CA HIS A 184 -3.88 -5.79 -6.61
C HIS A 184 -3.87 -4.73 -7.72
N PRO A 185 -3.71 -3.43 -7.40
CA PRO A 185 -3.72 -2.35 -8.42
C PRO A 185 -2.48 -2.38 -9.32
N GLU A 186 -1.43 -3.08 -8.93
CA GLU A 186 -0.19 -3.23 -9.69
C GLU A 186 -0.29 -4.17 -10.89
N VAL A 187 -1.27 -5.07 -10.88
CA VAL A 187 -1.44 -6.07 -11.94
C VAL A 187 -2.03 -5.44 -13.20
N LEU A 188 -1.52 -5.82 -14.37
CA LEU A 188 -1.87 -5.24 -15.68
C LEU A 188 -3.36 -5.24 -16.06
N HIS A 189 -4.16 -6.02 -15.38
CA HIS A 189 -5.58 -6.18 -15.68
C HIS A 189 -6.51 -5.49 -14.67
N THR A 190 -5.91 -4.70 -13.80
CA THR A 190 -6.63 -3.86 -12.85
C THR A 190 -6.86 -2.47 -13.39
#